data_d67ef7434bb8ccbaac54895ac055c766
#
_entry.id   d67ef7434bb8ccbaac54895ac055c766
#
_cell.length_a   1.000
_cell.length_b   1.000
_cell.length_c   1.000
_cell.angle_alpha   90.00
_cell.angle_beta   90.00
_cell.angle_gamma   90.00
#
_symmetry.space_group_name_H-M   'P 1'
#
loop_
_entity.id
_entity.type
_entity.pdbx_description
1 polymer ?
#
loop_
_entity_poly.entity_id
_entity_poly.type
_entity_poly.pdbx_seq_one_letter_code
_entity_poly.pdbx_strand_id
1 'polypeptide(L)' 'MCDKCEELDKKIERYRKIILGIGDQPTVERIEALIGETQAQKAALHPEQKQR' A
#
# COMPACT_ATOMS: atom_id res chain seq x y z
N MET A 1 4.64 -11.13 14.41
CA MET A 1 4.22 -10.07 13.54
C MET A 1 5.19 -8.93 13.52
N CYS A 2 5.34 -8.33 12.40
CA CYS A 2 6.29 -7.25 12.22
C CYS A 2 5.57 -5.92 12.37
N ASP A 3 6.06 -5.08 13.26
CA ASP A 3 5.45 -3.77 13.45
C ASP A 3 5.48 -2.95 12.18
N LYS A 4 6.57 -3.04 11.44
CA LYS A 4 6.68 -2.31 10.20
C LYS A 4 5.67 -2.78 9.18
N CYS A 5 5.45 -4.10 9.12
CA CYS A 5 4.47 -4.64 8.20
C CYS A 5 3.09 -4.12 8.53
N GLU A 6 2.77 -4.03 9.81
CA GLU A 6 1.47 -3.52 10.21
C GLU A 6 1.31 -2.06 9.81
N GLU A 7 2.36 -1.29 9.99
CA GLU A 7 2.29 0.12 9.59
C GLU A 7 2.09 0.25 8.10
N LEU A 8 2.78 -0.57 7.33
CA LEU A 8 2.64 -0.51 5.89
C LEU A 8 1.25 -0.94 5.46
N ASP A 9 0.72 -1.97 6.11
CA ASP A 9 -0.63 -2.42 5.81
C ASP A 9 -1.65 -1.32 6.10
N LYS A 10 -1.47 -0.63 7.21
CA LYS A 10 -2.38 0.45 7.54
C LYS A 10 -2.31 1.56 6.51
N LYS A 11 -1.13 1.85 6.02
CA LYS A 11 -0.99 2.85 4.98
C LYS A 11 -1.75 2.43 3.73
N ILE A 12 -1.61 1.18 3.34
CA ILE A 12 -2.28 0.69 2.14
C ILE A 12 -3.79 0.81 2.31
N GLU A 13 -4.29 0.43 3.46
CA GLU A 13 -5.73 0.54 3.69
C GLU A 13 -6.20 1.98 3.62
N ARG A 14 -5.41 2.87 4.20
CA ARG A 14 -5.76 4.28 4.17
C ARG A 14 -5.82 4.79 2.74
N TYR A 15 -4.83 4.44 1.95
CA TYR A 15 -4.81 4.86 0.56
C TYR A 15 -6.03 4.33 -0.19
N ARG A 16 -6.40 3.08 0.06
CA ARG A 16 -7.55 2.52 -0.61
C ARG A 16 -8.83 3.24 -0.25
N LYS A 17 -8.96 3.62 1.00
CA LYS A 17 -10.13 4.39 1.40
C LYS A 17 -10.18 5.74 0.72
N ILE A 18 -9.03 6.37 0.58
CA ILE A 18 -8.96 7.64 -0.10
C ILE A 18 -9.40 7.48 -1.55
N ILE A 19 -8.95 6.42 -2.20
CA ILE A 19 -9.31 6.17 -3.58
C ILE A 19 -10.82 6.02 -3.72
N LEU A 20 -11.44 5.34 -2.79
CA LEU A 20 -12.87 5.13 -2.86
C LEU A 20 -13.65 6.44 -2.79
N GLY A 21 -13.10 7.42 -2.08
CA GLY A 21 -13.77 8.69 -1.94
C GLY A 21 -13.39 9.72 -2.98
N ILE A 22 -12.39 9.42 -3.81
CA ILE A 22 -11.94 10.35 -4.83
C ILE A 22 -12.53 9.95 -6.19
N GLY A 23 -13.03 10.92 -6.90
CA GLY A 23 -13.45 10.66 -8.27
C GLY A 23 -12.46 11.16 -9.29
N ASP A 24 -11.29 11.54 -8.85
CA ASP A 24 -10.28 12.14 -9.71
C ASP A 24 -9.28 11.09 -10.17
N GLN A 25 -9.30 10.79 -11.46
CA GLN A 25 -8.47 9.73 -11.99
C GLN A 25 -6.98 9.97 -11.79
N PRO A 26 -6.43 11.15 -12.08
CA PRO A 26 -5.01 11.36 -11.88
C PRO A 26 -4.57 11.15 -10.44
N THR A 27 -5.38 11.57 -9.50
CA THR A 27 -5.05 11.40 -8.09
C THR A 27 -5.11 9.93 -7.71
N VAL A 28 -6.08 9.20 -8.23
CA VAL A 28 -6.19 7.78 -7.97
C VAL A 28 -4.93 7.05 -8.45
N GLU A 29 -4.48 7.38 -9.65
CA GLU A 29 -3.30 6.74 -10.18
C GLU A 29 -2.08 7.00 -9.32
N ARG A 30 -1.96 8.21 -8.82
CA ARG A 30 -0.84 8.55 -7.96
C ARG A 30 -0.88 7.75 -6.68
N ILE A 31 -2.04 7.65 -6.08
CA ILE A 31 -2.18 6.90 -4.84
C ILE A 31 -1.93 5.42 -5.07
N GLU A 32 -2.38 4.90 -6.20
CA GLU A 32 -2.12 3.51 -6.53
C GLU A 32 -0.62 3.24 -6.65
N ALA A 33 0.11 4.19 -7.20
CA ALA A 33 1.56 4.07 -7.27
C ALA A 33 2.16 3.99 -5.87
N LEU A 34 1.64 4.80 -4.96
CA LEU A 34 2.11 4.76 -3.57
C LEU A 34 1.81 3.41 -2.93
N ILE A 35 0.65 2.87 -3.22
CA ILE A 35 0.31 1.56 -2.70
C ILE A 35 1.31 0.51 -3.21
N GLY A 36 1.63 0.58 -4.49
CA GLY A 36 2.60 -0.35 -5.05
C GLY A 36 3.96 -0.23 -4.39
N GLU A 37 4.39 1.00 -4.15
CA GLU A 37 5.67 1.21 -3.47
C GLU A 37 5.64 0.65 -2.06
N THR A 38 4.55 0.87 -1.36
CA THR A 38 4.43 0.37 0.00
C THR A 38 4.46 -1.15 0.02
N GLN A 39 3.78 -1.76 -0.94
CA GLN A 39 3.80 -3.21 -1.04
C GLN A 39 5.20 -3.73 -1.35
N ALA A 40 5.94 -3.03 -2.18
CA ALA A 40 7.30 -3.43 -2.47
C ALA A 40 8.18 -3.34 -1.24
N GLN A 41 7.99 -2.31 -0.43
CA GLN A 41 8.73 -2.19 0.81
C GLN A 41 8.41 -3.34 1.75
N LYS A 42 7.15 -3.71 1.81
CA LYS A 42 6.73 -4.80 2.65
C LYS A 42 7.39 -6.10 2.21
N ALA A 43 7.43 -6.34 0.90
CA ALA A 43 8.05 -7.53 0.38
C ALA A 43 9.54 -7.54 0.67
N ALA A 44 10.18 -6.38 0.65
CA ALA A 44 11.60 -6.30 0.97
C ALA A 44 11.88 -6.66 2.41
N LEU A 45 10.94 -6.33 3.30
CA LEU A 45 11.12 -6.66 4.71
C LEU A 45 11.01 -8.16 4.95
N HIS A 46 10.18 -8.84 4.17
CA HIS A 46 9.94 -10.26 4.34
C HIS A 46 9.99 -10.96 3.00
N PRO A 47 11.17 -11.12 2.44
CA PRO A 47 11.28 -11.70 1.10
C PRO A 47 10.77 -13.12 1.02
N GLU A 48 10.83 -13.86 2.11
CA GLU A 48 10.35 -15.23 2.08
C GLU A 48 8.83 -15.32 2.10
N GLN A 49 8.15 -14.25 2.44
CA GLN A 49 6.70 -14.23 2.44
C GLN A 49 6.21 -13.69 1.14
N LYS A 50 6.03 -14.52 0.17
CA LYS A 50 5.56 -14.05 -1.09
C LYS A 50 4.17 -13.57 -0.95
N GLN A 51 3.94 -12.41 -1.45
CA GLN A 51 2.62 -11.89 -1.42
C GLN A 51 1.88 -12.38 -2.59
N ARG A 52 0.70 -12.66 -2.50
CA ARG A 52 0.03 -13.13 -3.64
C ARG A 52 -1.21 -12.54 -3.87
#